data_10f912c50e9b50d79035b552c1e0b8d1
#
_entry.id   10f912c50e9b50d79035b552c1e0b8d1
#
_cell.length_a   1.000
_cell.length_b   1.000
_cell.length_c   1.000
_cell.angle_alpha   90.00
_cell.angle_beta   90.00
_cell.angle_gamma   90.00
#
_symmetry.space_group_name_H-M   'P 1'
#
loop_
_entity.id
_entity.type
_entity.pdbx_description
1 polymer ?
#
loop_
_entity_poly.entity_id
_entity_poly.type
_entity_poly.pdbx_seq_one_letter_code
_entity_poly.pdbx_strand_id
1 'polypeptide(L)'
;SEMLVDVMGSVKTILIFPAARSVEINGVSALEGQPVAMLDSKLILSATTNLELLVRAIEATGGQDSDQITVFLGNQLDELDLDSIRDFLESSFGDLEHAGIELHWGGQPHYDFMVSVVSS
;
A
#
# COMPACT_ATOMS: atom_id res chain seq x y z
N SER A 1 -6.58 1.12 -26.15
CA SER A 1 -6.57 0.18 -25.13
C SER A 1 -5.18 -0.23 -24.69
N GLU A 2 -4.63 -1.34 -25.16
CA GLU A 2 -3.31 -1.76 -24.68
C GLU A 2 -2.24 -0.73 -25.00
N MET A 3 -2.33 -0.18 -26.18
CA MET A 3 -1.38 0.85 -26.59
C MET A 3 -1.50 2.09 -25.72
N LEU A 4 -2.72 2.47 -25.34
CA LEU A 4 -2.92 3.59 -24.45
C LEU A 4 -2.35 3.32 -23.06
N VAL A 5 -2.50 2.10 -22.58
CA VAL A 5 -1.95 1.72 -21.27
C VAL A 5 -0.43 1.83 -21.31
N ASP A 6 0.20 1.36 -22.37
CA ASP A 6 1.64 1.44 -22.50
C ASP A 6 2.14 2.88 -22.57
N VAL A 7 1.42 3.73 -23.28
CA VAL A 7 1.80 5.14 -23.41
C VAL A 7 1.61 5.88 -22.10
N MET A 8 0.55 5.56 -21.38
CA MET A 8 0.23 6.22 -20.11
C MET A 8 0.96 5.62 -18.91
N GLY A 9 1.70 4.54 -19.14
CA GLY A 9 2.36 3.86 -18.06
C GLY A 9 1.46 2.80 -17.44
N SER A 10 1.90 2.24 -16.33
CA SER A 10 1.16 1.18 -15.64
C SER A 10 0.68 1.63 -14.28
N VAL A 11 -0.42 1.01 -13.84
CA VAL A 11 -0.98 1.25 -12.52
C VAL A 11 -1.00 -0.08 -11.77
N LYS A 12 -0.44 -0.09 -10.57
CA LYS A 12 -0.47 -1.25 -9.69
C LYS A 12 -1.28 -0.87 -8.47
N THR A 13 -2.14 -1.79 -8.03
CA THR A 13 -2.95 -1.56 -6.84
C THR A 13 -2.60 -2.61 -5.81
N ILE A 14 -2.20 -2.15 -4.63
CA ILE A 14 -1.85 -3.03 -3.51
C ILE A 14 -2.95 -2.91 -2.47
N LEU A 15 -3.44 -4.05 -1.99
CA LEU A 15 -4.44 -4.09 -0.94
C LEU A 15 -3.80 -4.60 0.34
N ILE A 16 -3.99 -3.88 1.44
CA ILE A 16 -3.45 -4.26 2.74
C ILE A 16 -4.60 -4.53 3.68
N PHE A 17 -4.63 -5.71 4.27
CA PHE A 17 -5.72 -6.14 5.14
C PHE A 17 -5.22 -7.21 6.11
N PRO A 18 -5.95 -7.44 7.22
CA PRO A 18 -5.57 -8.50 8.15
C PRO A 18 -5.89 -9.87 7.57
N ALA A 19 -4.98 -10.83 7.76
CA ALA A 19 -5.20 -12.18 7.27
C ALA A 19 -6.39 -12.81 7.99
N ALA A 20 -7.31 -13.39 7.23
CA ALA A 20 -8.50 -14.03 7.81
C ALA A 20 -8.14 -15.31 8.58
N ARG A 21 -7.02 -15.92 8.22
CA ARG A 21 -6.51 -17.11 8.89
C ARG A 21 -5.01 -17.18 8.64
N SER A 22 -4.33 -18.04 9.37
CA SER A 22 -2.90 -18.24 9.16
C SER A 22 -2.67 -18.82 7.77
N VAL A 23 -1.72 -18.27 7.03
CA VAL A 23 -1.44 -18.68 5.64
C VAL A 23 0.05 -18.75 5.42
N GLU A 24 0.44 -19.60 4.45
CA GLU A 24 1.80 -19.62 3.93
C GLU A 24 1.70 -19.88 2.44
N ILE A 25 1.87 -18.83 1.65
CA ILE A 25 1.69 -18.88 0.20
C ILE A 25 2.82 -18.10 -0.46
N ASN A 26 3.47 -18.70 -1.44
CA ASN A 26 4.52 -18.04 -2.24
C ASN A 26 5.64 -17.45 -1.37
N GLY A 27 5.97 -18.11 -0.27
CA GLY A 27 7.01 -17.64 0.62
C GLY A 27 6.55 -16.55 1.59
N VAL A 28 5.29 -16.19 1.56
CA VAL A 28 4.72 -15.22 2.49
C VAL A 28 3.99 -15.96 3.59
N SER A 29 4.38 -15.73 4.83
CA SER A 29 3.76 -16.35 6.00
C SER A 29 3.09 -15.29 6.85
N ALA A 30 1.88 -15.55 7.30
CA ALA A 30 1.17 -14.65 8.20
C ALA A 30 0.28 -15.44 9.13
N LEU A 31 0.17 -14.97 10.37
CA LEU A 31 -0.75 -15.51 11.33
C LEU A 31 -2.09 -14.80 11.20
N GLU A 32 -3.16 -15.43 11.66
CA GLU A 32 -4.47 -14.82 11.64
C GLU A 32 -4.43 -13.42 12.27
N GLY A 33 -4.98 -12.42 11.60
CA GLY A 33 -5.01 -11.05 12.07
C GLY A 33 -3.77 -10.23 11.73
N GLN A 34 -2.71 -10.88 11.26
CA GLN A 34 -1.50 -10.19 10.88
C GLN A 34 -1.70 -9.50 9.53
N PRO A 35 -1.18 -8.29 9.33
CA PRO A 35 -1.39 -7.60 8.05
C PRO A 35 -0.65 -8.27 6.89
N VAL A 36 -1.32 -8.34 5.76
CA VAL A 36 -0.76 -8.89 4.53
C VAL A 36 -1.03 -7.92 3.38
N ALA A 37 -0.16 -7.95 2.37
CA ALA A 37 -0.32 -7.14 1.18
C ALA A 37 -0.53 -8.04 -0.03
N MET A 38 -1.50 -7.66 -0.87
CA MET A 38 -1.85 -8.41 -2.07
C MET A 38 -1.70 -7.52 -3.30
N LEU A 39 -1.07 -8.04 -4.33
CA LEU A 39 -0.92 -7.37 -5.61
C LEU A 39 -1.36 -8.35 -6.70
N ASP A 40 -2.30 -7.92 -7.55
CA ASP A 40 -2.80 -8.77 -8.64
C ASP A 40 -3.29 -10.13 -8.14
N SER A 41 -4.02 -10.13 -7.05
CA SER A 41 -4.60 -11.32 -6.43
C SER A 41 -3.57 -12.30 -5.86
N LYS A 42 -2.34 -11.83 -5.66
CA LYS A 42 -1.28 -12.64 -5.06
C LYS A 42 -0.76 -11.98 -3.80
N LEU A 43 -0.57 -12.77 -2.76
CA LEU A 43 0.07 -12.28 -1.55
C LEU A 43 1.55 -12.04 -1.84
N ILE A 44 2.02 -10.84 -1.55
CA ILE A 44 3.42 -10.49 -1.81
C ILE A 44 4.23 -10.24 -0.55
N LEU A 45 3.60 -9.77 0.50
CA LEU A 45 4.31 -9.40 1.72
C LEU A 45 3.42 -9.58 2.95
N SER A 46 4.07 -9.69 4.10
CA SER A 46 3.42 -9.62 5.40
C SER A 46 4.34 -8.86 6.34
N ALA A 47 3.78 -8.33 7.42
CA ALA A 47 4.57 -7.62 8.42
C ALA A 47 3.84 -7.67 9.75
N THR A 48 4.50 -7.20 10.80
CA THR A 48 3.93 -7.21 12.13
C THR A 48 2.88 -6.12 12.30
N THR A 49 3.07 -4.97 11.66
CA THR A 49 2.13 -3.85 11.75
C THR A 49 1.74 -3.36 10.36
N ASN A 50 0.57 -2.70 10.30
CA ASN A 50 0.07 -2.12 9.06
C ASN A 50 1.03 -1.09 8.48
N LEU A 51 1.59 -0.23 9.32
CA LEU A 51 2.47 0.84 8.86
C LEU A 51 3.77 0.31 8.31
N GLU A 52 4.34 -0.69 8.98
CA GLU A 52 5.55 -1.34 8.49
C GLU A 52 5.30 -1.98 7.13
N LEU A 53 4.16 -2.66 7.01
CA LEU A 53 3.79 -3.30 5.75
C LEU A 53 3.56 -2.28 4.65
N LEU A 54 2.92 -1.16 4.97
CA LEU A 54 2.69 -0.09 4.01
C LEU A 54 4.00 0.42 3.42
N VAL A 55 4.99 0.68 4.27
CA VAL A 55 6.31 1.13 3.80
C VAL A 55 6.97 0.08 2.93
N ARG A 56 6.94 -1.18 3.36
CA ARG A 56 7.54 -2.27 2.59
C ARG A 56 6.86 -2.48 1.25
N ALA A 57 5.55 -2.35 1.22
CA ALA A 57 4.79 -2.52 -0.01
C ALA A 57 5.13 -1.42 -1.02
N ILE A 58 5.25 -0.19 -0.56
CA ILE A 58 5.64 0.92 -1.43
C ILE A 58 7.04 0.71 -1.97
N GLU A 59 7.97 0.30 -1.11
CA GLU A 59 9.34 0.03 -1.54
C GLU A 59 9.42 -1.11 -2.54
N ALA A 60 8.66 -2.18 -2.29
CA ALA A 60 8.69 -3.37 -3.13
C ALA A 60 8.12 -3.14 -4.53
N THR A 61 7.22 -2.18 -4.67
CA THR A 61 6.59 -1.89 -5.96
C THR A 61 7.26 -0.75 -6.70
N GLY A 62 8.45 -0.37 -6.27
CA GLY A 62 9.24 0.63 -6.98
C GLY A 62 8.84 2.05 -6.67
N GLY A 63 8.50 2.31 -5.40
CA GLY A 63 8.06 3.64 -4.99
C GLY A 63 9.00 4.76 -5.36
N GLN A 64 10.30 4.48 -5.42
CA GLN A 64 11.27 5.50 -5.78
C GLN A 64 11.30 5.80 -7.28
N ASP A 65 10.86 4.83 -8.08
CA ASP A 65 10.83 4.97 -9.53
C ASP A 65 9.43 5.29 -10.05
N SER A 66 8.46 5.45 -9.17
CA SER A 66 7.08 5.71 -9.54
C SER A 66 6.83 7.20 -9.70
N ASP A 67 5.92 7.55 -10.59
CA ASP A 67 5.54 8.94 -10.79
C ASP A 67 4.65 9.43 -9.66
N GLN A 68 3.76 8.57 -9.18
CA GLN A 68 2.84 8.96 -8.12
C GLN A 68 2.35 7.74 -7.36
N ILE A 69 2.23 7.91 -6.05
CA ILE A 69 1.69 6.89 -5.16
C ILE A 69 0.56 7.53 -4.37
N THR A 70 -0.61 6.89 -4.38
CA THR A 70 -1.75 7.36 -3.62
C THR A 70 -2.14 6.29 -2.61
N VAL A 71 -2.24 6.67 -1.34
CA VAL A 71 -2.61 5.76 -0.26
C VAL A 71 -3.99 6.15 0.25
N PHE A 72 -4.93 5.21 0.18
CA PHE A 72 -6.29 5.40 0.68
C PHE A 72 -6.45 4.64 1.99
N LEU A 73 -6.89 5.34 3.03
CA LEU A 73 -7.13 4.72 4.33
C LEU A 73 -8.53 4.12 4.37
N GLY A 74 -8.63 2.90 4.91
CA GLY A 74 -9.90 2.23 5.04
C GLY A 74 -10.76 2.78 6.18
N ASN A 75 -12.03 2.33 6.26
CA ASN A 75 -12.97 2.86 7.23
C ASN A 75 -12.67 2.49 8.68
N GLN A 76 -11.74 1.57 8.92
CA GLN A 76 -11.31 1.22 10.28
C GLN A 76 -10.33 2.23 10.84
N LEU A 77 -9.82 3.10 10.00
CA LEU A 77 -8.92 4.18 10.37
C LEU A 77 -9.70 5.48 10.26
N ASP A 78 -9.36 6.49 11.04
CA ASP A 78 -10.05 7.76 10.96
C ASP A 78 -9.12 8.88 10.50
N GLU A 79 -9.67 10.09 10.38
CA GLU A 79 -8.89 11.22 9.88
C GLU A 79 -7.73 11.59 10.81
N LEU A 80 -7.84 11.27 12.09
CA LEU A 80 -6.76 11.55 13.03
C LEU A 80 -5.55 10.67 12.77
N ASP A 81 -5.78 9.49 12.17
CA ASP A 81 -4.69 8.59 11.82
C ASP A 81 -3.87 9.11 10.64
N LEU A 82 -4.44 10.01 9.83
CA LEU A 82 -3.71 10.57 8.69
C LEU A 82 -2.40 11.22 9.09
N ASP A 83 -2.42 12.03 10.16
CA ASP A 83 -1.20 12.72 10.59
C ASP A 83 -0.15 11.75 11.10
N SER A 84 -0.56 10.74 11.86
CA SER A 84 0.37 9.73 12.37
C SER A 84 0.97 8.93 11.23
N ILE A 85 0.15 8.56 10.25
CA ILE A 85 0.62 7.80 9.09
C ILE A 85 1.56 8.65 8.24
N ARG A 86 1.22 9.92 8.05
CA ARG A 86 2.08 10.85 7.32
C ARG A 86 3.45 10.95 7.97
N ASP A 87 3.49 11.12 9.30
CA ASP A 87 4.76 11.21 10.01
C ASP A 87 5.58 9.95 9.85
N PHE A 88 4.93 8.79 9.92
CA PHE A 88 5.62 7.52 9.75
C PHE A 88 6.21 7.38 8.35
N LEU A 89 5.43 7.71 7.33
CA LEU A 89 5.90 7.64 5.95
C LEU A 89 7.01 8.65 5.70
N GLU A 90 6.92 9.83 6.28
CA GLU A 90 7.97 10.83 6.14
C GLU A 90 9.28 10.39 6.76
N SER A 91 9.20 9.60 7.83
CA SER A 91 10.43 9.09 8.43
C SER A 91 11.13 8.08 7.52
N SER A 92 10.39 7.46 6.61
CA SER A 92 10.95 6.47 5.68
C SER A 92 11.30 7.06 4.31
N PHE A 93 10.50 8.01 3.82
CA PHE A 93 10.62 8.52 2.45
C PHE A 93 10.94 10.01 2.37
N GLY A 94 10.98 10.70 3.50
CA GLY A 94 11.18 12.14 3.51
C GLY A 94 9.88 12.88 3.21
N ASP A 95 9.98 14.08 2.67
CA ASP A 95 8.80 14.88 2.34
C ASP A 95 7.93 14.14 1.32
N LEU A 96 6.68 13.88 1.71
CA LEU A 96 5.77 13.09 0.88
C LEU A 96 5.45 13.76 -0.45
N GLU A 97 5.30 15.06 -0.45
CA GLU A 97 5.04 15.78 -1.69
C GLU A 97 6.19 15.61 -2.67
N HIS A 98 7.40 15.71 -2.17
CA HIS A 98 8.59 15.53 -3.00
C HIS A 98 8.73 14.08 -3.47
N ALA A 99 8.33 13.13 -2.63
CA ALA A 99 8.38 11.71 -2.95
C ALA A 99 7.22 11.27 -3.88
N GLY A 100 6.25 12.14 -4.11
CA GLY A 100 5.10 11.81 -4.94
C GLY A 100 4.07 10.95 -4.25
N ILE A 101 3.98 11.05 -2.93
CA ILE A 101 3.04 10.25 -2.14
C ILE A 101 1.91 11.12 -1.63
N GLU A 102 0.68 10.70 -1.88
CA GLU A 102 -0.51 11.38 -1.37
C GLU A 102 -1.28 10.44 -0.44
N LEU A 103 -1.84 11.00 0.62
CA LEU A 103 -2.67 10.27 1.57
C LEU A 103 -4.10 10.79 1.51
N HIS A 104 -5.05 9.87 1.44
CA HIS A 104 -6.47 10.22 1.42
C HIS A 104 -7.25 9.28 2.32
N TRP A 105 -8.29 9.80 2.97
CA TRP A 105 -9.21 8.94 3.70
C TRP A 105 -10.22 8.40 2.70
N GLY A 106 -10.10 7.11 2.36
CA GLY A 106 -10.97 6.49 1.37
C GLY A 106 -12.24 5.89 1.94
N GLY A 107 -12.20 5.51 3.22
CA GLY A 107 -13.36 4.92 3.88
C GLY A 107 -13.78 3.56 3.36
N GLN A 108 -12.95 2.90 2.54
CA GLN A 108 -13.31 1.61 1.97
C GLN A 108 -13.37 0.53 3.06
N PRO A 109 -14.33 -0.40 2.96
CA PRO A 109 -14.41 -1.50 3.92
C PRO A 109 -13.42 -2.61 3.57
N HIS A 110 -13.11 -3.47 4.56
CA HIS A 110 -12.32 -4.69 4.41
C HIS A 110 -10.81 -4.49 4.24
N TYR A 111 -10.37 -3.34 3.78
CA TYR A 111 -8.93 -3.09 3.58
C TYR A 111 -8.50 -1.93 4.45
N ASP A 112 -7.39 -2.11 5.17
CA ASP A 112 -6.84 -1.03 5.98
C ASP A 112 -6.22 0.04 5.09
N PHE A 113 -5.54 -0.38 4.03
CA PHE A 113 -4.97 0.53 3.05
C PHE A 113 -5.20 0.01 1.64
N MET A 114 -5.40 0.91 0.72
CA MET A 114 -5.36 0.63 -0.70
C MET A 114 -4.32 1.57 -1.29
N VAL A 115 -3.32 1.02 -1.95
CA VAL A 115 -2.21 1.81 -2.48
C VAL A 115 -2.23 1.71 -4.00
N SER A 116 -2.30 2.88 -4.66
CA SER A 116 -2.24 2.96 -6.11
C SER A 116 -0.87 3.50 -6.49
N VAL A 117 -0.11 2.73 -7.26
CA VAL A 117 1.23 3.10 -7.70
C VAL A 117 1.21 3.29 -9.21
N VAL A 118 1.50 4.51 -9.64
CA VAL A 118 1.50 4.85 -11.06
C VAL A 118 2.95 5.06 -11.51
N SER A 119 3.35 4.36 -12.56
CA SER A 119 4.67 4.54 -13.14
C SER A 119 4.56 4.69 -14.66
N SER A 120 5.41 5.52 -15.20
CA SER A 120 5.40 5.79 -16.65
C SER A 120 6.52 5.05 -17.37
#